data_2548c4b6ef756b5f469553db006bdde0
#
_entry.id   2548c4b6ef756b5f469553db006bdde0
#
_cell.length_a   1.000
_cell.length_b   1.000
_cell.length_c   1.000
_cell.angle_alpha   90.00
_cell.angle_beta   90.00
_cell.angle_gamma   90.00
#
_symmetry.space_group_name_H-M   'P 1'
#
loop_
_entity.id
_entity.type
_entity.pdbx_description
1 polymer ?
#
loop_
_entity_poly.entity_id
_entity_poly.type
_entity_poly.pdbx_seq_one_letter_code
_entity_poly.pdbx_strand_id
1 'polypeptide(L)'
;MTAPQTAMAPPWLTIHEGGSPLVCSIPHAGSWIPDELRHDFVSGWDAVRDCDWWVDRLYDFARDLDATLVCTNVSRSVIDVNRPADGRSLYPGQATTGLCPTTNFDGAPLYRAGREPDDAAIARRKAQYHQPFHAALASQIARLRERHCAVVLYDCHAIRSRIPRLFDGQLPALNVGTNDGASCSPELQAIVADACRASGRDYVVNGRFKGGAITRQYGQPDAGVHAVQMELACRAYMHEPADAPSEENWPSPWSADASVALRATLQTLLQALRDWAARQKPNR
;
A
#
# COMPACT_ATOMS: atom_id res chain seq x y z
N MET A 1 4.21 -37.56 13.88
CA MET A 1 4.43 -36.38 13.03
C MET A 1 3.56 -35.29 13.65
N THR A 2 4.14 -34.37 14.41
CA THR A 2 3.45 -33.21 14.99
C THR A 2 3.16 -32.23 13.87
N ALA A 3 1.89 -31.85 13.69
CA ALA A 3 1.50 -30.79 12.77
C ALA A 3 2.32 -29.52 13.07
N PRO A 4 2.79 -28.78 12.04
CA PRO A 4 3.50 -27.54 12.29
C PRO A 4 2.53 -26.59 13.02
N GLN A 5 2.93 -26.14 14.22
CA GLN A 5 2.24 -25.06 14.90
C GLN A 5 2.27 -23.84 13.97
N THR A 6 1.11 -23.40 13.54
CA THR A 6 0.96 -22.14 12.81
C THR A 6 1.44 -21.03 13.75
N ALA A 7 2.62 -20.49 13.51
CA ALA A 7 3.13 -19.38 14.30
C ALA A 7 2.12 -18.23 14.17
N MET A 8 1.59 -17.76 15.30
CA MET A 8 0.69 -16.60 15.32
C MET A 8 1.41 -15.39 14.71
N ALA A 9 0.73 -14.70 13.79
CA ALA A 9 1.25 -13.46 13.22
C ALA A 9 1.54 -12.43 14.33
N PRO A 10 2.63 -11.65 14.22
CA PRO A 10 2.90 -10.61 15.20
C PRO A 10 1.71 -9.65 15.34
N PRO A 11 1.45 -9.03 16.51
CA PRO A 11 0.31 -8.14 16.73
C PRO A 11 0.20 -6.97 15.75
N TRP A 12 1.33 -6.55 15.17
CA TRP A 12 1.43 -5.48 14.21
C TRP A 12 1.10 -5.89 12.76
N LEU A 13 1.02 -7.18 12.47
CA LEU A 13 0.71 -7.74 11.16
C LEU A 13 -0.63 -8.49 11.24
N THR A 14 -1.55 -8.16 10.37
CA THR A 14 -2.87 -8.80 10.25
C THR A 14 -3.00 -9.46 8.90
N ILE A 15 -3.39 -10.72 8.89
CA ILE A 15 -3.68 -11.50 7.69
C ILE A 15 -5.11 -12.00 7.77
N HIS A 16 -5.90 -11.65 6.76
CA HIS A 16 -7.19 -12.30 6.50
C HIS A 16 -7.02 -13.20 5.28
N GLU A 17 -7.21 -14.50 5.45
CA GLU A 17 -7.07 -15.46 4.36
C GLU A 17 -8.40 -15.64 3.64
N GLY A 18 -8.44 -15.27 2.36
CA GLY A 18 -9.51 -15.58 1.44
C GLY A 18 -9.10 -16.70 0.47
N GLY A 19 -10.07 -17.22 -0.27
CA GLY A 19 -9.87 -18.28 -1.26
C GLY A 19 -9.87 -17.80 -2.70
N SER A 20 -10.29 -16.57 -2.96
CA SER A 20 -10.30 -15.99 -4.31
C SER A 20 -8.90 -15.63 -4.82
N PRO A 21 -8.67 -15.52 -6.14
CA PRO A 21 -7.36 -15.17 -6.70
C PRO A 21 -7.02 -13.68 -6.56
N LEU A 22 -7.45 -13.04 -5.48
CA LEU A 22 -7.22 -11.64 -5.19
C LEU A 22 -6.52 -11.48 -3.84
N VAL A 23 -5.39 -10.75 -3.84
CA VAL A 23 -4.64 -10.35 -2.65
C VAL A 23 -4.63 -8.83 -2.58
N CYS A 24 -5.07 -8.27 -1.47
CA CYS A 24 -4.95 -6.84 -1.16
C CYS A 24 -3.80 -6.64 -0.16
N SER A 25 -2.76 -5.91 -0.57
CA SER A 25 -1.70 -5.44 0.30
C SER A 25 -2.05 -4.06 0.84
N ILE A 26 -2.00 -3.87 2.16
CA ILE A 26 -2.26 -2.58 2.83
C ILE A 26 -1.04 -2.24 3.70
N PRO A 27 0.04 -1.73 3.08
CA PRO A 27 1.33 -1.61 3.76
C PRO A 27 1.49 -0.34 4.60
N HIS A 28 0.61 0.65 4.46
CA HIS A 28 0.82 1.98 5.06
C HIS A 28 -0.35 2.52 5.89
N ALA A 29 -1.41 1.75 6.09
CA ALA A 29 -2.53 2.21 6.94
C ALA A 29 -2.18 2.23 8.44
N GLY A 30 -1.10 1.55 8.83
CA GLY A 30 -0.68 1.43 10.22
C GLY A 30 -0.17 2.71 10.83
N SER A 31 -0.59 2.99 12.06
CA SER A 31 -0.16 4.13 12.87
C SER A 31 0.52 3.72 14.19
N TRP A 32 0.78 2.43 14.39
CA TRP A 32 1.46 1.96 15.60
C TRP A 32 2.95 2.24 15.54
N ILE A 33 3.45 2.86 16.60
CA ILE A 33 4.87 3.10 16.85
C ILE A 33 5.26 2.23 18.05
N PRO A 34 6.29 1.36 17.95
CA PRO A 34 6.83 0.64 19.09
C PRO A 34 7.21 1.59 20.22
N ASP A 35 6.89 1.22 21.47
CA ASP A 35 7.07 2.10 22.64
C ASP A 35 8.52 2.57 22.80
N GLU A 36 9.48 1.68 22.51
CA GLU A 36 10.91 1.95 22.55
C GLU A 36 11.38 3.00 21.54
N LEU A 37 10.60 3.25 20.47
CA LEU A 37 10.93 4.21 19.43
C LEU A 37 10.22 5.55 19.58
N ARG A 38 9.15 5.63 20.40
CA ARG A 38 8.32 6.84 20.52
C ARG A 38 9.11 8.09 20.91
N HIS A 39 10.11 7.92 21.79
CA HIS A 39 10.92 9.04 22.27
C HIS A 39 11.94 9.56 21.26
N ASP A 40 12.21 8.82 20.21
CA ASP A 40 13.15 9.24 19.16
C ASP A 40 12.50 10.21 18.17
N PHE A 41 11.18 10.13 17.99
CA PHE A 41 10.44 11.02 17.09
C PHE A 41 10.25 12.41 17.68
N VAL A 42 10.16 13.43 16.79
CA VAL A 42 9.88 14.82 17.17
C VAL A 42 8.55 14.91 17.93
N SER A 43 7.51 14.28 17.38
CA SER A 43 6.21 14.11 18.03
C SER A 43 5.54 12.80 17.60
N GLY A 44 4.54 12.34 18.38
CA GLY A 44 3.73 11.19 18.02
C GLY A 44 2.92 11.42 16.75
N TRP A 45 2.46 12.66 16.53
CA TRP A 45 1.71 13.02 15.33
C TRP A 45 2.60 13.01 14.07
N ASP A 46 3.80 13.61 14.12
CA ASP A 46 4.74 13.58 12.99
C ASP A 46 5.07 12.15 12.57
N ALA A 47 5.21 11.24 13.53
CA ALA A 47 5.51 9.84 13.29
C ALA A 47 4.39 9.08 12.54
N VAL A 48 3.17 9.62 12.47
CA VAL A 48 2.01 8.96 11.83
C VAL A 48 1.31 9.83 10.78
N ARG A 49 1.66 11.10 10.66
CA ARG A 49 0.94 12.06 9.79
C ARG A 49 0.88 11.65 8.31
N ASP A 50 1.86 10.90 7.83
CA ASP A 50 1.98 10.44 6.45
C ASP A 50 1.52 8.98 6.25
N CYS A 51 0.78 8.42 7.22
CA CYS A 51 0.10 7.15 7.03
C CYS A 51 -1.00 7.27 5.97
N ASP A 52 -1.28 6.15 5.31
CA ASP A 52 -2.37 6.05 4.34
C ASP A 52 -3.69 5.89 5.12
N TRP A 53 -4.19 7.02 5.66
CA TRP A 53 -5.29 7.06 6.60
C TRP A 53 -6.56 6.41 6.05
N TRP A 54 -7.17 5.56 6.85
CA TRP A 54 -8.46 4.89 6.60
C TRP A 54 -8.47 3.92 5.40
N VAL A 55 -7.33 3.62 4.80
CA VAL A 55 -7.24 2.68 3.66
C VAL A 55 -7.69 1.29 4.09
N ASP A 56 -7.39 0.85 5.30
CA ASP A 56 -7.86 -0.41 5.87
C ASP A 56 -9.40 -0.48 5.95
N ARG A 57 -10.06 0.62 6.34
CA ARG A 57 -11.52 0.75 6.37
C ARG A 57 -12.11 0.90 4.98
N LEU A 58 -11.41 1.62 4.11
CA LEU A 58 -11.86 1.86 2.75
C LEU A 58 -11.96 0.57 1.94
N TYR A 59 -11.05 -0.39 2.20
CA TYR A 59 -10.98 -1.68 1.51
C TYR A 59 -11.51 -2.87 2.33
N ASP A 60 -12.17 -2.67 3.47
CA ASP A 60 -12.67 -3.77 4.31
C ASP A 60 -13.67 -4.69 3.58
N PHE A 61 -14.41 -4.15 2.60
CA PHE A 61 -15.34 -4.91 1.72
C PHE A 61 -14.63 -5.99 0.88
N ALA A 62 -13.30 -5.94 0.72
CA ALA A 62 -12.57 -6.96 -0.02
C ALA A 62 -12.71 -8.35 0.60
N ARG A 63 -13.06 -8.43 1.89
CA ARG A 63 -13.42 -9.68 2.58
C ARG A 63 -14.66 -10.33 1.98
N ASP A 64 -15.64 -9.54 1.57
CA ASP A 64 -16.88 -10.03 0.93
C ASP A 64 -16.62 -10.57 -0.48
N LEU A 65 -15.46 -10.23 -1.07
CA LEU A 65 -14.96 -10.80 -2.33
C LEU A 65 -14.12 -12.06 -2.10
N ASP A 66 -14.07 -12.58 -0.89
CA ASP A 66 -13.19 -13.68 -0.48
C ASP A 66 -11.71 -13.40 -0.83
N ALA A 67 -11.30 -12.12 -0.76
CA ALA A 67 -9.92 -11.70 -1.01
C ALA A 67 -9.04 -11.93 0.22
N THR A 68 -7.77 -12.23 -0.02
CA THR A 68 -6.77 -12.24 1.05
C THR A 68 -6.30 -10.80 1.30
N LEU A 69 -6.28 -10.37 2.57
CA LEU A 69 -5.76 -9.06 2.96
C LEU A 69 -4.50 -9.25 3.83
N VAL A 70 -3.44 -8.53 3.50
CA VAL A 70 -2.19 -8.48 4.28
C VAL A 70 -1.96 -7.02 4.68
N CYS A 71 -2.15 -6.73 5.97
CA CYS A 71 -2.07 -5.37 6.52
C CYS A 71 -0.99 -5.29 7.59
N THR A 72 -0.24 -4.20 7.63
CA THR A 72 0.61 -3.87 8.78
C THR A 72 0.05 -2.68 9.55
N ASN A 73 0.12 -2.76 10.89
CA ASN A 73 -0.22 -1.66 11.79
C ASN A 73 0.99 -0.78 12.13
N VAL A 74 2.21 -1.20 11.74
CA VAL A 74 3.42 -0.40 11.93
C VAL A 74 3.37 0.83 11.04
N SER A 75 3.63 1.99 11.64
CA SER A 75 3.78 3.23 10.87
C SER A 75 4.92 3.12 9.86
N ARG A 76 4.69 3.61 8.66
CA ARG A 76 5.71 3.74 7.61
C ARG A 76 6.92 4.60 8.03
N SER A 77 6.76 5.46 9.04
CA SER A 77 7.87 6.25 9.59
C SER A 77 8.84 5.41 10.43
N VAL A 78 8.39 4.27 10.95
CA VAL A 78 9.27 3.28 11.59
C VAL A 78 10.07 2.53 10.53
N ILE A 79 9.36 1.97 9.54
CA ILE A 79 9.94 1.33 8.36
C ILE A 79 8.89 1.25 7.25
N ASP A 80 9.28 1.66 6.05
CA ASP A 80 8.42 1.61 4.87
C ASP A 80 8.56 0.25 4.18
N VAL A 81 7.59 -0.64 4.40
CA VAL A 81 7.60 -1.99 3.80
C VAL A 81 7.35 -1.98 2.28
N ASN A 82 6.99 -0.84 1.70
CA ASN A 82 6.92 -0.66 0.24
C ASN A 82 8.19 0.00 -0.34
N ARG A 83 9.36 -0.26 0.30
CA ARG A 83 10.69 0.10 -0.19
C ARG A 83 11.55 -1.14 -0.37
N PRO A 84 12.50 -1.14 -1.32
CA PRO A 84 13.46 -2.22 -1.43
C PRO A 84 14.25 -2.41 -0.14
N ALA A 85 14.52 -3.68 0.23
CA ALA A 85 15.23 -4.02 1.46
C ALA A 85 16.68 -3.50 1.51
N ASP A 86 17.27 -3.16 0.37
CA ASP A 86 18.59 -2.54 0.23
C ASP A 86 18.57 -1.01 0.30
N GLY A 87 17.39 -0.41 0.45
CA GLY A 87 17.21 1.03 0.57
C GLY A 87 17.38 1.82 -0.73
N ARG A 88 17.62 1.18 -1.87
CA ARG A 88 17.76 1.87 -3.16
C ARG A 88 16.51 2.65 -3.53
N SER A 89 16.67 3.82 -4.14
CA SER A 89 15.53 4.58 -4.66
C SER A 89 14.93 3.91 -5.89
N LEU A 90 13.61 3.80 -5.92
CA LEU A 90 12.85 3.35 -7.10
C LEU A 90 12.66 4.47 -8.15
N TYR A 91 12.94 5.72 -7.76
CA TYR A 91 12.77 6.91 -8.58
C TYR A 91 14.01 7.80 -8.49
N PRO A 92 15.15 7.41 -9.12
CA PRO A 92 16.36 8.21 -9.08
C PRO A 92 16.10 9.64 -9.60
N GLY A 93 16.64 10.64 -8.89
CA GLY A 93 16.48 12.05 -9.24
C GLY A 93 15.15 12.68 -8.79
N GLN A 94 14.25 11.93 -8.17
CA GLN A 94 13.00 12.45 -7.60
C GLN A 94 13.05 12.43 -6.06
N ALA A 95 12.32 13.36 -5.44
CA ALA A 95 12.13 13.33 -4.00
C ALA A 95 11.33 12.08 -3.59
N THR A 96 11.91 11.25 -2.73
CA THR A 96 11.28 10.04 -2.17
C THR A 96 11.70 9.88 -0.71
N THR A 97 10.97 9.05 0.04
CA THR A 97 11.38 8.62 1.38
C THR A 97 12.20 7.34 1.30
N GLY A 98 13.14 7.15 2.24
CA GLY A 98 13.94 5.93 2.36
C GLY A 98 13.19 4.76 3.01
N LEU A 99 13.92 3.65 3.22
CA LEU A 99 13.40 2.45 3.91
C LEU A 99 12.98 2.76 5.36
N CYS A 100 13.80 3.52 6.10
CA CYS A 100 13.43 4.14 7.38
C CYS A 100 13.45 5.65 7.16
N PRO A 101 12.29 6.30 6.89
CA PRO A 101 12.25 7.72 6.58
C PRO A 101 12.80 8.57 7.72
N THR A 102 13.61 9.56 7.41
CA THR A 102 14.11 10.56 8.38
C THR A 102 13.41 11.90 8.26
N THR A 103 12.66 12.09 7.17
CA THR A 103 11.81 13.27 6.95
C THR A 103 10.39 12.84 6.58
N ASN A 104 9.40 13.66 6.95
CA ASN A 104 8.04 13.51 6.47
C ASN A 104 7.91 13.93 4.99
N PHE A 105 6.72 13.81 4.41
CA PHE A 105 6.48 14.16 3.01
C PHE A 105 6.72 15.64 2.69
N ASP A 106 6.56 16.52 3.65
CA ASP A 106 6.82 17.96 3.48
C ASP A 106 8.31 18.31 3.67
N GLY A 107 9.15 17.34 4.10
CA GLY A 107 10.59 17.49 4.26
C GLY A 107 11.03 17.87 5.68
N ALA A 108 10.11 18.01 6.63
CA ALA A 108 10.46 18.25 8.02
C ALA A 108 11.03 16.98 8.69
N PRO A 109 11.98 17.13 9.63
CA PRO A 109 12.56 16.01 10.35
C PRO A 109 11.51 15.19 11.09
N LEU A 110 11.60 13.86 11.02
CA LEU A 110 10.78 12.94 11.82
C LEU A 110 11.38 12.65 13.20
N TYR A 111 12.70 12.71 13.31
CA TYR A 111 13.44 12.37 14.52
C TYR A 111 13.98 13.62 15.21
N ARG A 112 14.11 13.53 16.51
CA ARG A 112 14.90 14.50 17.30
C ARG A 112 16.36 14.42 16.86
N ALA A 113 17.07 15.53 16.91
CA ALA A 113 18.46 15.60 16.47
C ALA A 113 19.33 14.53 17.15
N GLY A 114 20.04 13.73 16.34
CA GLY A 114 20.89 12.63 16.78
C GLY A 114 20.12 11.37 17.22
N ARG A 115 18.83 11.27 16.89
CA ARG A 115 17.99 10.09 17.15
C ARG A 115 17.55 9.38 15.88
N GLU A 116 18.05 9.80 14.73
CA GLU A 116 17.83 9.13 13.46
C GLU A 116 18.34 7.69 13.52
N PRO A 117 17.68 6.73 12.85
CA PRO A 117 18.11 5.34 12.88
C PRO A 117 19.48 5.17 12.19
N ASP A 118 20.42 4.59 12.90
CA ASP A 118 21.68 4.11 12.35
C ASP A 118 21.51 2.78 11.56
N ASP A 119 22.56 2.32 10.92
CA ASP A 119 22.54 1.08 10.13
C ASP A 119 22.12 -0.13 10.95
N ALA A 120 22.51 -0.20 12.22
CA ALA A 120 22.13 -1.29 13.12
C ALA A 120 20.63 -1.24 13.46
N ALA A 121 20.08 -0.05 13.70
CA ALA A 121 18.64 0.16 13.92
C ALA A 121 17.84 -0.17 12.67
N ILE A 122 18.30 0.25 11.48
CA ILE A 122 17.69 -0.09 10.19
C ILE A 122 17.68 -1.61 9.99
N ALA A 123 18.80 -2.30 10.25
CA ALA A 123 18.88 -3.75 10.14
C ALA A 123 17.91 -4.48 11.09
N ARG A 124 17.78 -4.02 12.33
CA ARG A 124 16.81 -4.57 13.30
C ARG A 124 15.38 -4.37 12.82
N ARG A 125 14.98 -3.16 12.42
CA ARG A 125 13.63 -2.88 11.93
C ARG A 125 13.30 -3.69 10.67
N LYS A 126 14.28 -3.85 9.77
CA LYS A 126 14.14 -4.71 8.59
C LYS A 126 13.85 -6.16 8.98
N ALA A 127 14.62 -6.73 9.89
CA ALA A 127 14.41 -8.11 10.35
C ALA A 127 13.08 -8.28 11.11
N GLN A 128 12.66 -7.29 11.88
CA GLN A 128 11.49 -7.37 12.73
C GLN A 128 10.17 -7.12 12.00
N TYR A 129 10.15 -6.24 11.00
CA TYR A 129 8.90 -5.79 10.35
C TYR A 129 8.90 -6.02 8.84
N HIS A 130 9.93 -5.56 8.12
CA HIS A 130 9.95 -5.62 6.66
C HIS A 130 9.98 -7.06 6.15
N GLN A 131 10.94 -7.85 6.61
CA GLN A 131 11.09 -9.25 6.16
C GLN A 131 9.86 -10.11 6.50
N PRO A 132 9.29 -10.07 7.73
CA PRO A 132 8.09 -10.86 8.02
C PRO A 132 6.85 -10.41 7.25
N PHE A 133 6.67 -9.10 6.98
CA PHE A 133 5.60 -8.62 6.12
C PHE A 133 5.70 -9.21 4.71
N HIS A 134 6.89 -9.13 4.11
CA HIS A 134 7.14 -9.69 2.79
C HIS A 134 7.05 -11.22 2.76
N ALA A 135 7.49 -11.90 3.80
CA ALA A 135 7.33 -13.35 3.92
C ALA A 135 5.83 -13.76 3.97
N ALA A 136 5.03 -13.02 4.74
CA ALA A 136 3.59 -13.24 4.79
C ALA A 136 2.93 -13.01 3.42
N LEU A 137 3.23 -11.90 2.77
CA LEU A 137 2.67 -11.57 1.45
C LEU A 137 3.05 -12.63 0.40
N ALA A 138 4.32 -13.02 0.35
CA ALA A 138 4.81 -14.08 -0.55
C ALA A 138 4.12 -15.43 -0.28
N SER A 139 3.96 -15.81 0.99
CA SER A 139 3.28 -17.04 1.40
C SER A 139 1.82 -17.05 0.94
N GLN A 140 1.09 -15.94 1.08
CA GLN A 140 -0.30 -15.86 0.65
C GLN A 140 -0.44 -15.90 -0.87
N ILE A 141 0.44 -15.25 -1.61
CA ILE A 141 0.47 -15.35 -3.07
C ILE A 141 0.76 -16.79 -3.50
N ALA A 142 1.76 -17.45 -2.92
CA ALA A 142 2.09 -18.83 -3.23
C ALA A 142 0.91 -19.79 -2.95
N ARG A 143 0.27 -19.67 -1.79
CA ARG A 143 -0.92 -20.44 -1.40
C ARG A 143 -2.04 -20.35 -2.43
N LEU A 144 -2.31 -19.15 -2.94
CA LEU A 144 -3.35 -18.94 -3.95
C LEU A 144 -2.91 -19.44 -5.33
N ARG A 145 -1.62 -19.34 -5.68
CA ARG A 145 -1.08 -19.88 -6.94
C ARG A 145 -1.18 -21.41 -7.05
N GLU A 146 -1.24 -22.13 -5.95
CA GLU A 146 -1.51 -23.58 -5.95
C GLU A 146 -2.90 -23.92 -6.49
N ARG A 147 -3.85 -22.99 -6.43
CA ARG A 147 -5.27 -23.19 -6.78
C ARG A 147 -5.72 -22.43 -8.02
N HIS A 148 -5.01 -21.35 -8.37
CA HIS A 148 -5.40 -20.44 -9.43
C HIS A 148 -4.28 -20.26 -10.46
N CYS A 149 -4.64 -20.26 -11.74
CA CYS A 149 -3.71 -20.04 -12.85
C CYS A 149 -3.17 -18.61 -12.88
N ALA A 150 -3.89 -17.66 -12.31
CA ALA A 150 -3.44 -16.30 -12.10
C ALA A 150 -3.87 -15.80 -10.73
N VAL A 151 -3.06 -14.93 -10.13
CA VAL A 151 -3.36 -14.20 -8.90
C VAL A 151 -3.13 -12.72 -9.15
N VAL A 152 -4.06 -11.88 -8.70
CA VAL A 152 -3.91 -10.43 -8.71
C VAL A 152 -3.52 -9.96 -7.34
N LEU A 153 -2.38 -9.28 -7.25
CA LEU A 153 -1.96 -8.49 -6.09
C LEU A 153 -2.38 -7.03 -6.33
N TYR A 154 -3.28 -6.53 -5.52
CA TYR A 154 -3.72 -5.15 -5.53
C TYR A 154 -3.13 -4.41 -4.33
N ASP A 155 -2.20 -3.49 -4.61
CA ASP A 155 -1.44 -2.76 -3.59
C ASP A 155 -2.14 -1.44 -3.29
N CYS A 156 -2.75 -1.36 -2.09
CA CYS A 156 -3.69 -0.31 -1.69
C CYS A 156 -2.94 0.82 -0.99
N HIS A 157 -3.01 2.02 -1.55
CA HIS A 157 -2.35 3.21 -1.03
C HIS A 157 -3.23 4.44 -1.07
N ALA A 158 -2.85 5.42 -0.27
CA ALA A 158 -3.40 6.77 -0.33
C ALA A 158 -2.36 7.81 0.09
N ILE A 159 -2.50 9.00 -0.46
CA ILE A 159 -1.63 10.13 -0.17
C ILE A 159 -2.41 11.44 -0.23
N ARG A 160 -1.98 12.45 0.51
CA ARG A 160 -2.53 13.81 0.39
C ARG A 160 -2.45 14.30 -1.06
N SER A 161 -3.50 14.97 -1.52
CA SER A 161 -3.60 15.40 -2.92
C SER A 161 -2.65 16.54 -3.30
N ARG A 162 -2.04 17.22 -2.32
CA ARG A 162 -1.08 18.32 -2.52
C ARG A 162 0.12 18.15 -1.61
N ILE A 163 1.27 17.86 -2.20
CA ILE A 163 2.57 17.77 -1.51
C ILE A 163 3.63 18.35 -2.45
N PRO A 164 3.87 19.67 -2.43
CA PRO A 164 4.75 20.36 -3.39
C PRO A 164 6.16 19.78 -3.49
N ARG A 165 6.68 19.19 -2.40
CA ARG A 165 7.98 18.52 -2.42
C ARG A 165 8.00 17.26 -3.29
N LEU A 166 6.87 16.55 -3.42
CA LEU A 166 6.80 15.26 -4.11
C LEU A 166 6.25 15.37 -5.53
N PHE A 167 5.36 16.33 -5.79
CA PHE A 167 4.74 16.54 -7.10
C PHE A 167 4.10 17.93 -7.19
N ASP A 168 4.01 18.45 -8.41
CA ASP A 168 3.40 19.74 -8.67
C ASP A 168 1.87 19.64 -8.69
N GLY A 169 1.20 20.71 -8.25
CA GLY A 169 -0.24 20.87 -8.35
C GLY A 169 -1.05 19.92 -7.45
N GLN A 170 -2.12 19.40 -7.99
CA GLN A 170 -3.04 18.50 -7.31
C GLN A 170 -3.04 17.13 -7.99
N LEU A 171 -2.83 16.09 -7.19
CA LEU A 171 -2.82 14.71 -7.66
C LEU A 171 -4.20 14.29 -8.17
N PRO A 172 -4.31 13.57 -9.30
CA PRO A 172 -5.55 12.90 -9.70
C PRO A 172 -6.11 12.02 -8.58
N ALA A 173 -7.46 11.88 -8.54
CA ALA A 173 -8.13 11.07 -7.53
C ALA A 173 -7.64 9.62 -7.52
N LEU A 174 -7.38 9.05 -8.70
CA LEU A 174 -6.95 7.66 -8.88
C LEU A 174 -5.63 7.62 -9.66
N ASN A 175 -4.59 7.04 -9.05
CA ASN A 175 -3.27 6.92 -9.69
C ASN A 175 -2.89 5.45 -9.74
N VAL A 176 -2.92 4.89 -10.93
CA VAL A 176 -2.65 3.47 -11.20
C VAL A 176 -1.17 3.29 -11.51
N GLY A 177 -0.51 2.39 -10.79
CA GLY A 177 0.88 1.99 -11.05
C GLY A 177 0.98 0.53 -11.48
N THR A 178 1.56 0.30 -12.66
CA THR A 178 1.78 -1.04 -13.23
C THR A 178 3.25 -1.27 -13.64
N ASN A 179 4.17 -0.49 -13.04
CA ASN A 179 5.58 -0.51 -13.42
C ASN A 179 5.77 -0.34 -14.94
N ASP A 180 5.10 0.67 -15.51
CA ASP A 180 5.05 0.94 -16.96
C ASP A 180 4.57 -0.27 -17.78
N GLY A 181 3.64 -1.07 -17.23
CA GLY A 181 3.06 -2.26 -17.85
C GLY A 181 3.80 -3.57 -17.54
N ALA A 182 4.94 -3.51 -16.85
CA ALA A 182 5.76 -4.70 -16.58
C ALA A 182 5.22 -5.58 -15.45
N SER A 183 4.35 -5.07 -14.56
CA SER A 183 3.88 -5.83 -13.40
C SER A 183 2.55 -6.56 -13.60
N CYS A 184 1.86 -6.35 -14.72
CA CYS A 184 0.61 -7.05 -15.04
C CYS A 184 0.41 -7.16 -16.55
N SER A 185 -0.54 -8.01 -16.98
CA SER A 185 -0.89 -8.10 -18.40
C SER A 185 -1.55 -6.82 -18.91
N PRO A 186 -1.43 -6.51 -20.21
CA PRO A 186 -2.13 -5.37 -20.84
C PRO A 186 -3.65 -5.43 -20.66
N GLU A 187 -4.24 -6.61 -20.69
CA GLU A 187 -5.67 -6.82 -20.48
C GLU A 187 -6.08 -6.40 -19.06
N LEU A 188 -5.33 -6.80 -18.04
CA LEU A 188 -5.62 -6.44 -16.66
C LEU A 188 -5.46 -4.93 -16.44
N GLN A 189 -4.42 -4.30 -17.02
CA GLN A 189 -4.26 -2.85 -16.97
C GLN A 189 -5.45 -2.13 -17.64
N ALA A 190 -5.95 -2.66 -18.75
CA ALA A 190 -7.12 -2.09 -19.42
C ALA A 190 -8.37 -2.16 -18.52
N ILE A 191 -8.62 -3.28 -17.85
CA ILE A 191 -9.73 -3.42 -16.89
C ILE A 191 -9.66 -2.33 -15.81
N VAL A 192 -8.46 -2.09 -15.24
CA VAL A 192 -8.28 -1.06 -14.22
C VAL A 192 -8.55 0.34 -14.79
N ALA A 193 -7.99 0.64 -15.96
CA ALA A 193 -8.17 1.94 -16.62
C ALA A 193 -9.64 2.20 -16.99
N ASP A 194 -10.36 1.17 -17.45
CA ASP A 194 -11.78 1.27 -17.80
C ASP A 194 -12.65 1.51 -16.56
N ALA A 195 -12.37 0.83 -15.45
CA ALA A 195 -13.05 1.06 -14.18
C ALA A 195 -12.79 2.49 -13.65
N CYS A 196 -11.55 2.98 -13.74
CA CYS A 196 -11.24 4.36 -13.40
C CYS A 196 -12.01 5.36 -14.27
N ARG A 197 -12.04 5.14 -15.59
CA ARG A 197 -12.81 5.98 -16.53
C ARG A 197 -14.30 5.99 -16.24
N ALA A 198 -14.87 4.81 -15.97
CA ALA A 198 -16.28 4.65 -15.67
C ALA A 198 -16.70 5.33 -14.35
N SER A 199 -15.76 5.53 -13.43
CA SER A 199 -16.01 6.22 -12.17
C SER A 199 -16.30 7.73 -12.32
N GLY A 200 -15.97 8.31 -13.48
CA GLY A 200 -16.07 9.76 -13.73
C GLY A 200 -15.05 10.60 -12.97
N ARG A 201 -14.10 9.97 -12.26
CA ARG A 201 -13.04 10.64 -11.50
C ARG A 201 -11.82 10.88 -12.40
N ASP A 202 -11.06 11.92 -12.07
CA ASP A 202 -9.76 12.13 -12.67
C ASP A 202 -8.80 11.01 -12.28
N TYR A 203 -8.09 10.47 -13.27
CA TYR A 203 -7.16 9.37 -13.07
C TYR A 203 -5.95 9.44 -14.00
N VAL A 204 -4.90 8.74 -13.63
CA VAL A 204 -3.71 8.56 -14.47
C VAL A 204 -3.16 7.14 -14.30
N VAL A 205 -2.61 6.59 -15.37
CA VAL A 205 -1.88 5.31 -15.37
C VAL A 205 -0.38 5.60 -15.54
N ASN A 206 0.43 5.08 -14.63
CA ASN A 206 1.89 5.25 -14.62
C ASN A 206 2.35 6.72 -14.67
N GLY A 207 1.63 7.60 -13.97
CA GLY A 207 2.02 9.00 -13.80
C GLY A 207 3.14 9.17 -12.77
N ARG A 208 2.91 9.97 -11.72
CA ARG A 208 3.88 10.16 -10.63
C ARG A 208 4.18 8.86 -9.88
N PHE A 209 3.17 8.01 -9.67
CA PHE A 209 3.29 6.74 -8.98
C PHE A 209 3.15 5.58 -9.97
N LYS A 210 4.30 4.96 -10.30
CA LYS A 210 4.36 3.87 -11.29
C LYS A 210 4.31 2.47 -10.65
N GLY A 211 4.19 2.39 -9.35
CA GLY A 211 4.30 1.18 -8.55
C GLY A 211 5.53 1.18 -7.63
N GLY A 212 5.31 0.82 -6.35
CA GLY A 212 6.34 0.70 -5.32
C GLY A 212 7.11 -0.62 -5.37
N ALA A 213 7.82 -0.92 -4.29
CA ALA A 213 8.61 -2.16 -4.21
C ALA A 213 7.73 -3.40 -4.30
N ILE A 214 6.58 -3.40 -3.64
CA ILE A 214 5.61 -4.53 -3.64
C ILE A 214 5.16 -4.82 -5.08
N THR A 215 4.64 -3.82 -5.78
CA THR A 215 4.18 -3.97 -7.17
C THR A 215 5.27 -4.50 -8.08
N ARG A 216 6.50 -3.96 -7.98
CA ARG A 216 7.63 -4.32 -8.84
C ARG A 216 8.20 -5.70 -8.52
N GLN A 217 8.23 -6.07 -7.24
CA GLN A 217 8.81 -7.33 -6.79
C GLN A 217 7.90 -8.52 -7.09
N TYR A 218 6.60 -8.36 -6.86
CA TYR A 218 5.65 -9.47 -6.97
C TYR A 218 4.94 -9.54 -8.31
N GLY A 219 4.89 -8.44 -9.07
CA GLY A 219 4.33 -8.43 -10.41
C GLY A 219 5.22 -9.21 -11.38
N GLN A 220 4.86 -10.46 -11.61
CA GLN A 220 5.52 -11.42 -12.51
C GLN A 220 4.46 -12.08 -13.39
N PRO A 221 3.93 -11.37 -14.41
CA PRO A 221 2.80 -11.84 -15.20
C PRO A 221 3.09 -13.17 -15.91
N ASP A 222 4.33 -13.42 -16.34
CA ASP A 222 4.73 -14.69 -16.96
C ASP A 222 4.65 -15.88 -15.96
N ALA A 223 4.80 -15.60 -14.66
CA ALA A 223 4.60 -16.57 -13.59
C ALA A 223 3.16 -16.59 -13.06
N GLY A 224 2.24 -15.85 -13.69
CA GLY A 224 0.83 -15.77 -13.32
C GLY A 224 0.54 -14.94 -12.07
N VAL A 225 1.44 -14.04 -11.69
CA VAL A 225 1.20 -13.05 -10.62
C VAL A 225 1.17 -11.66 -11.24
N HIS A 226 0.01 -11.02 -11.19
CA HIS A 226 -0.19 -9.69 -11.74
C HIS A 226 -0.34 -8.69 -10.61
N ALA A 227 0.48 -7.64 -10.57
CA ALA A 227 0.44 -6.64 -9.52
C ALA A 227 0.03 -5.27 -10.07
N VAL A 228 -0.89 -4.60 -9.35
CA VAL A 228 -1.34 -3.23 -9.64
C VAL A 228 -1.33 -2.45 -8.34
N GLN A 229 -0.68 -1.30 -8.32
CA GLN A 229 -0.82 -0.32 -7.25
C GLN A 229 -1.96 0.66 -7.55
N MET A 230 -2.76 0.96 -6.55
CA MET A 230 -3.70 2.08 -6.58
C MET A 230 -3.30 3.08 -5.50
N GLU A 231 -2.83 4.25 -5.94
CA GLU A 231 -2.57 5.38 -5.07
C GLU A 231 -3.75 6.35 -5.14
N LEU A 232 -4.53 6.42 -4.08
CA LEU A 232 -5.69 7.30 -3.97
C LEU A 232 -5.26 8.67 -3.45
N ALA A 233 -5.72 9.75 -4.07
CA ALA A 233 -5.68 11.04 -3.42
C ALA A 233 -6.68 11.06 -2.26
N CYS A 234 -6.26 11.42 -1.05
CA CYS A 234 -7.11 11.40 0.16
C CYS A 234 -8.41 12.19 -0.03
N ARG A 235 -8.39 13.29 -0.82
CA ARG A 235 -9.58 14.07 -1.17
C ARG A 235 -10.71 13.24 -1.83
N ALA A 236 -10.39 12.06 -2.34
CA ALA A 236 -11.39 11.22 -3.01
C ALA A 236 -12.33 10.50 -2.03
N TYR A 237 -11.97 10.40 -0.73
CA TYR A 237 -12.74 9.67 0.27
C TYR A 237 -12.72 10.29 1.68
N MET A 238 -11.93 11.34 1.90
CA MET A 238 -11.88 12.05 3.17
C MET A 238 -11.67 13.54 2.94
N HIS A 239 -11.92 14.35 3.96
CA HIS A 239 -11.65 15.77 3.91
C HIS A 239 -10.15 16.04 4.07
N GLU A 240 -9.56 16.80 3.15
CA GLU A 240 -8.21 17.34 3.29
C GLU A 240 -8.28 18.80 3.74
N PRO A 241 -7.45 19.22 4.71
CA PRO A 241 -7.42 20.62 5.12
C PRO A 241 -6.93 21.51 3.96
N ALA A 242 -7.47 22.74 3.87
CA ALA A 242 -7.01 23.72 2.88
C ALA A 242 -5.61 24.26 3.22
N ASP A 243 -5.31 24.35 4.52
CA ASP A 243 -4.03 24.78 5.07
C ASP A 243 -3.07 23.59 5.26
N ALA A 244 -1.85 23.90 5.74
CA ALA A 244 -0.89 22.87 6.08
C ALA A 244 -1.45 21.89 7.13
N PRO A 245 -1.19 20.57 6.99
CA PRO A 245 -1.63 19.58 7.97
C PRO A 245 -1.02 19.86 9.35
N SER A 246 -1.86 19.79 10.38
CA SER A 246 -1.47 19.87 11.78
C SER A 246 -2.13 18.76 12.59
N GLU A 247 -1.71 18.55 13.82
CA GLU A 247 -2.32 17.57 14.73
C GLU A 247 -3.81 17.83 14.96
N GLU A 248 -4.26 19.08 14.83
CA GLU A 248 -5.64 19.49 15.04
C GLU A 248 -6.56 19.24 13.83
N ASN A 249 -6.00 19.24 12.60
CA ASN A 249 -6.78 19.17 11.36
C ASN A 249 -6.49 17.94 10.50
N TRP A 250 -5.49 17.10 10.86
CA TRP A 250 -5.09 15.93 10.07
C TRP A 250 -4.68 14.73 10.95
N PRO A 251 -5.23 13.51 10.71
CA PRO A 251 -6.24 13.25 9.68
C PRO A 251 -7.63 13.75 10.07
N SER A 252 -8.47 14.03 9.08
CA SER A 252 -9.88 14.20 9.34
C SER A 252 -10.51 12.87 9.81
N PRO A 253 -11.55 12.89 10.66
CA PRO A 253 -12.25 11.68 11.05
C PRO A 253 -12.77 10.88 9.85
N TRP A 254 -12.86 9.55 10.01
CA TRP A 254 -13.49 8.70 9.01
C TRP A 254 -14.93 9.17 8.74
N SER A 255 -15.27 9.31 7.46
CA SER A 255 -16.62 9.61 7.01
C SER A 255 -17.09 8.51 6.05
N ALA A 256 -18.12 7.77 6.48
CA ALA A 256 -18.76 6.78 5.62
C ALA A 256 -19.37 7.45 4.38
N ASP A 257 -20.02 8.60 4.56
CA ASP A 257 -20.68 9.33 3.46
C ASP A 257 -19.67 9.82 2.42
N ALA A 258 -18.51 10.38 2.85
CA ALA A 258 -17.47 10.83 1.94
C ALA A 258 -16.84 9.67 1.15
N SER A 259 -16.80 8.47 1.74
CA SER A 259 -16.15 7.30 1.14
C SER A 259 -17.08 6.45 0.26
N VAL A 260 -18.41 6.54 0.41
CA VAL A 260 -19.37 5.60 -0.21
C VAL A 260 -19.22 5.47 -1.72
N ALA A 261 -19.10 6.59 -2.43
CA ALA A 261 -19.01 6.60 -3.89
C ALA A 261 -17.67 6.01 -4.39
N LEU A 262 -16.56 6.28 -3.67
CA LEU A 262 -15.27 5.67 -4.01
C LEU A 262 -15.27 4.18 -3.68
N ARG A 263 -15.83 3.77 -2.52
CA ARG A 263 -15.94 2.33 -2.17
C ARG A 263 -16.68 1.55 -3.24
N ALA A 264 -17.81 2.06 -3.77
CA ALA A 264 -18.55 1.42 -4.85
C ALA A 264 -17.69 1.25 -6.12
N THR A 265 -16.90 2.26 -6.49
CA THR A 265 -15.94 2.17 -7.60
C THR A 265 -14.90 1.09 -7.35
N LEU A 266 -14.26 1.10 -6.17
CA LEU A 266 -13.22 0.13 -5.81
C LEU A 266 -13.77 -1.29 -5.71
N GLN A 267 -14.98 -1.46 -5.21
CA GLN A 267 -15.65 -2.77 -5.15
C GLN A 267 -15.89 -3.33 -6.55
N THR A 268 -16.41 -2.53 -7.47
CA THR A 268 -16.60 -2.92 -8.87
C THR A 268 -15.26 -3.29 -9.52
N LEU A 269 -14.23 -2.49 -9.28
CA LEU A 269 -12.89 -2.75 -9.80
C LEU A 269 -12.32 -4.07 -9.26
N LEU A 270 -12.30 -4.27 -7.94
CA LEU A 270 -11.74 -5.48 -7.34
C LEU A 270 -12.51 -6.73 -7.74
N GLN A 271 -13.85 -6.62 -7.90
CA GLN A 271 -14.64 -7.70 -8.43
C GLN A 271 -14.25 -8.06 -9.87
N ALA A 272 -14.04 -7.07 -10.74
CA ALA A 272 -13.60 -7.30 -12.12
C ALA A 272 -12.22 -7.96 -12.19
N LEU A 273 -11.29 -7.54 -11.33
CA LEU A 273 -9.94 -8.13 -11.23
C LEU A 273 -9.99 -9.58 -10.75
N ARG A 274 -10.76 -9.87 -9.69
CA ARG A 274 -11.01 -11.22 -9.19
C ARG A 274 -11.58 -12.13 -10.28
N ASP A 275 -12.61 -11.66 -10.97
CA ASP A 275 -13.31 -12.43 -11.99
C ASP A 275 -12.43 -12.65 -13.22
N TRP A 276 -11.58 -11.67 -13.58
CA TRP A 276 -10.57 -11.84 -14.61
C TRP A 276 -9.58 -12.95 -14.24
N ALA A 277 -9.01 -12.90 -13.03
CA ALA A 277 -8.04 -13.89 -12.58
C ALA A 277 -8.64 -15.31 -12.48
N ALA A 278 -9.89 -15.42 -12.02
CA ALA A 278 -10.60 -16.70 -11.92
C ALA A 278 -10.86 -17.36 -13.29
N ARG A 279 -10.93 -16.59 -14.38
CA ARG A 279 -11.11 -17.09 -15.75
C ARG A 279 -9.82 -17.53 -16.44
N GLN A 280 -8.64 -17.23 -15.86
CA GLN A 280 -7.36 -17.60 -16.47
C GLN A 280 -7.17 -19.11 -16.47
N LYS A 281 -6.67 -19.63 -17.58
CA LYS A 281 -6.39 -21.06 -17.78
C LYS A 281 -4.87 -21.29 -17.75
N PRO A 282 -4.41 -22.52 -17.47
CA PRO A 282 -2.99 -22.84 -17.59
C PRO A 282 -2.48 -22.49 -18.99
N ASN A 283 -1.31 -21.86 -19.05
CA ASN A 283 -0.61 -21.70 -20.32
C ASN A 283 -0.36 -23.11 -20.89
N ARG A 284 -0.82 -23.37 -22.11
CA ARG A 284 -0.61 -24.64 -22.82
C ARG A 284 0.86 -24.76 -23.23
#